data_8b9f3f4c31f241ea6aff79c58dc54efe
#
_entry.id   8b9f3f4c31f241ea6aff79c58dc54efe
#
_cell.length_a   1.000
_cell.length_b   1.000
_cell.length_c   1.000
_cell.angle_alpha   90.00
_cell.angle_beta   90.00
_cell.angle_gamma   90.00
#
_symmetry.space_group_name_H-M   'P 1'
#
loop_
_entity.id
_entity.type
_entity.pdbx_description
1 polymer ?
#
loop_
_entity_poly.entity_id
_entity_poly.type
_entity_poly.pdbx_seq_one_letter_code
_entity_poly.pdbx_strand_id
1 'polypeptide(L)'
;MSIGLERNIVDRQVRDRAAEYFSALGIRLPRLQDLADPQNAQRRVPSGLVSVDPDSADARNLFRVHWHNAADRRSLANIPEHIILPNELTGVEAKIVVAIGNRFPLIGAHKVLAAYGCLVPRLVTGQFDPTRHR
;
A
#
# COMPACT_ATOMS: atom_id res chain seq x y z
N MET A 1 -12.88 13.91 -18.47
CA MET A 1 -12.66 13.87 -17.00
C MET A 1 -11.57 12.84 -16.73
N SER A 2 -10.41 13.26 -16.30
CA SER A 2 -9.35 12.33 -15.90
C SER A 2 -9.75 11.72 -14.56
N ILE A 3 -10.33 10.55 -14.57
CA ILE A 3 -10.46 9.72 -13.38
C ILE A 3 -9.07 9.14 -13.16
N GLY A 4 -8.20 9.92 -12.71
CA GLY A 4 -6.88 9.39 -12.64
C GLY A 4 -6.07 10.04 -11.58
N LEU A 5 -4.99 9.41 -11.38
CA LEU A 5 -3.89 9.91 -10.62
C LEU A 5 -3.36 11.13 -11.37
N GLU A 6 -3.53 12.30 -10.80
CA GLU A 6 -2.85 13.49 -11.29
C GLU A 6 -1.34 13.22 -11.30
N ARG A 7 -0.69 13.46 -12.42
CA ARG A 7 0.75 13.24 -12.57
C ARG A 7 1.55 14.53 -12.50
N ASN A 8 0.86 15.65 -12.67
CA ASN A 8 1.48 16.96 -12.63
C ASN A 8 1.37 17.55 -11.23
N ILE A 9 2.37 18.30 -10.83
CA ILE A 9 2.32 19.04 -9.58
C ILE A 9 1.27 20.15 -9.73
N VAL A 10 0.24 20.09 -8.91
CA VAL A 10 -0.89 21.04 -8.90
C VAL A 10 -0.52 22.26 -8.05
N ASP A 11 0.04 22.03 -6.87
CA ASP A 11 0.50 23.09 -5.98
C ASP A 11 1.87 22.73 -5.37
N ARG A 12 2.90 23.46 -5.76
CA ARG A 12 4.27 23.23 -5.29
C ARG A 12 4.43 23.54 -3.81
N GLN A 13 3.79 24.59 -3.32
CA GLN A 13 3.93 25.00 -1.91
C GLN A 13 3.28 23.97 -0.98
N VAL A 14 2.10 23.45 -1.35
CA VAL A 14 1.43 22.39 -0.59
C VAL A 14 2.28 21.11 -0.59
N ARG A 15 2.79 20.72 -1.76
CA ARG A 15 3.68 19.56 -1.88
C ARG A 15 4.93 19.69 -0.99
N ASP A 16 5.59 20.84 -1.03
CA ASP A 16 6.83 21.07 -0.29
C ASP A 16 6.57 21.06 1.23
N ARG A 17 5.47 21.69 1.70
CA ARG A 17 5.06 21.57 3.10
C ARG A 17 4.76 20.13 3.52
N ALA A 18 4.11 19.35 2.66
CA ALA A 18 3.85 17.94 2.92
C ALA A 18 5.17 17.14 3.04
N ALA A 19 6.13 17.40 2.14
CA ALA A 19 7.43 16.74 2.18
C ALA A 19 8.21 17.09 3.47
N GLU A 20 8.22 18.35 3.86
CA GLU A 20 8.84 18.81 5.12
C GLU A 20 8.17 18.17 6.34
N TYR A 21 6.84 18.12 6.37
CA TYR A 21 6.07 17.49 7.45
C TYR A 21 6.40 16.01 7.62
N PHE A 22 6.39 15.23 6.54
CA PHE A 22 6.75 13.82 6.59
C PHE A 22 8.23 13.60 6.94
N SER A 23 9.12 14.44 6.41
CA SER A 23 10.55 14.38 6.74
C SER A 23 10.80 14.64 8.23
N ALA A 24 10.14 15.65 8.81
CA ALA A 24 10.24 15.97 10.24
C ALA A 24 9.74 14.83 11.13
N LEU A 25 8.75 14.06 10.68
CA LEU A 25 8.21 12.90 11.38
C LEU A 25 9.02 11.60 11.10
N GLY A 26 10.03 11.66 10.24
CA GLY A 26 10.78 10.47 9.81
C GLY A 26 9.93 9.48 8.99
N ILE A 27 8.82 9.92 8.42
CA ILE A 27 7.91 9.08 7.64
C ILE A 27 8.43 8.96 6.20
N ARG A 28 8.58 7.74 5.74
CA ARG A 28 8.88 7.40 4.34
C ARG A 28 7.68 6.74 3.70
N LEU A 29 7.37 7.15 2.49
CA LEU A 29 6.28 6.58 1.71
C LEU A 29 6.84 5.59 0.68
N PRO A 30 6.34 4.36 0.61
CA PRO A 30 6.68 3.45 -0.49
C PRO A 30 6.12 3.99 -1.81
N ARG A 31 6.83 3.77 -2.90
CA ARG A 31 6.27 4.01 -4.24
C ARG A 31 5.26 2.91 -4.56
N LEU A 32 4.27 3.21 -5.40
CA LEU A 32 3.31 2.19 -5.86
C LEU A 32 4.02 1.02 -6.53
N GLN A 33 5.12 1.26 -7.23
CA GLN A 33 5.96 0.21 -7.81
C GLN A 33 6.62 -0.68 -6.75
N ASP A 34 7.03 -0.13 -5.60
CA ASP A 34 7.59 -0.91 -4.49
C ASP A 34 6.53 -1.85 -3.88
N LEU A 35 5.27 -1.41 -3.87
CA LEU A 35 4.13 -2.21 -3.39
C LEU A 35 3.68 -3.26 -4.42
N ALA A 36 3.86 -2.99 -5.71
CA ALA A 36 3.57 -3.94 -6.77
C ALA A 36 4.60 -5.08 -6.84
N ASP A 37 5.85 -4.80 -6.50
CA ASP A 37 6.95 -5.77 -6.51
C ASP A 37 7.81 -5.66 -5.25
N PRO A 38 7.28 -6.07 -4.09
CA PRO A 38 7.97 -5.93 -2.81
C PRO A 38 9.22 -6.82 -2.69
N GLN A 39 9.33 -7.88 -3.47
CA GLN A 39 10.52 -8.74 -3.50
C GLN A 39 11.75 -7.95 -3.97
N ASN A 40 11.60 -7.14 -5.01
CA ASN A 40 12.68 -6.32 -5.55
C ASN A 40 12.85 -4.97 -4.82
N ALA A 41 11.90 -4.61 -3.96
CA ALA A 41 11.90 -3.36 -3.20
C ALA A 41 12.59 -3.44 -1.82
N GLN A 42 13.15 -4.58 -1.43
CA GLN A 42 13.66 -4.83 -0.08
C GLN A 42 14.67 -3.80 0.41
N ARG A 43 15.52 -3.27 -0.47
CA ARG A 43 16.52 -2.24 -0.13
C ARG A 43 15.88 -0.89 0.29
N ARG A 44 14.62 -0.69 -0.02
CA ARG A 44 13.88 0.53 0.31
C ARG A 44 13.07 0.40 1.59
N VAL A 45 12.89 -0.81 2.07
CA VAL A 45 12.13 -1.10 3.30
C VAL A 45 12.85 -0.47 4.50
N PRO A 46 12.14 0.24 5.39
CA PRO A 46 12.73 0.81 6.59
C PRO A 46 13.31 -0.28 7.50
N SER A 47 14.44 0.03 8.12
CA SER A 47 15.02 -0.84 9.13
C SER A 47 14.04 -1.07 10.29
N GLY A 48 14.08 -2.28 10.85
CA GLY A 48 13.22 -2.66 11.98
C GLY A 48 11.75 -2.93 11.63
N LEU A 49 11.35 -2.91 10.35
CA LEU A 49 9.96 -3.23 9.98
C LEU A 49 9.54 -4.60 10.50
N VAL A 50 10.43 -5.60 10.48
CA VAL A 50 10.13 -6.97 10.93
C VAL A 50 9.64 -7.03 12.38
N SER A 51 10.10 -6.10 13.23
CA SER A 51 9.70 -6.01 14.64
C SER A 51 8.39 -5.25 14.87
N VAL A 52 7.90 -4.54 13.84
CA VAL A 52 6.67 -3.75 13.97
C VAL A 52 5.46 -4.67 13.92
N ASP A 53 4.55 -4.48 14.86
CA ASP A 53 3.25 -5.15 14.82
C ASP A 53 2.48 -4.71 13.56
N PRO A 54 2.01 -5.65 12.71
CA PRO A 54 1.25 -5.32 11.52
C PRO A 54 -0.02 -4.50 11.76
N ASP A 55 -0.59 -4.57 12.94
CA ASP A 55 -1.82 -3.85 13.29
C ASP A 55 -1.58 -2.52 14.01
N SER A 56 -0.31 -2.20 14.32
CA SER A 56 0.03 -0.92 14.93
C SER A 56 -0.04 0.24 13.93
N ALA A 57 -0.36 1.44 14.43
CA ALA A 57 -0.36 2.68 13.65
C ALA A 57 1.07 3.21 13.39
N ASP A 58 1.99 2.33 13.00
CA ASP A 58 3.36 2.67 12.67
C ASP A 58 3.50 2.91 11.16
N ALA A 59 4.07 4.06 10.79
CA ALA A 59 4.22 4.44 9.38
C ALA A 59 5.06 3.43 8.56
N ARG A 60 5.91 2.63 9.20
CA ARG A 60 6.66 1.56 8.52
C ARG A 60 5.74 0.49 7.96
N ASN A 61 4.54 0.30 8.52
CA ASN A 61 3.52 -0.62 8.00
C ASN A 61 3.02 -0.25 6.60
N LEU A 62 3.23 0.98 6.14
CA LEU A 62 2.92 1.35 4.75
C LEU A 62 3.69 0.49 3.74
N PHE A 63 4.88 0.01 4.08
CA PHE A 63 5.68 -0.90 3.25
C PHE A 63 5.15 -2.34 3.21
N ARG A 64 4.10 -2.67 3.99
CA ARG A 64 3.35 -3.92 3.95
C ARG A 64 2.01 -3.81 3.22
N VAL A 65 1.69 -2.66 2.64
CA VAL A 65 0.43 -2.42 1.90
C VAL A 65 0.51 -3.05 0.51
N HIS A 66 0.65 -4.36 0.48
CA HIS A 66 0.77 -5.14 -0.76
C HIS A 66 0.19 -6.56 -0.60
N TRP A 67 -0.03 -7.25 -1.72
CA TRP A 67 -0.62 -8.59 -1.77
C TRP A 67 0.32 -9.73 -1.32
N HIS A 68 1.63 -9.48 -1.26
CA HIS A 68 2.66 -10.49 -1.03
C HIS A 68 3.02 -10.71 0.45
N ASN A 69 2.15 -10.37 1.39
CA ASN A 69 2.38 -10.69 2.80
C ASN A 69 2.16 -12.18 3.04
N ALA A 70 3.09 -12.83 3.75
CA ALA A 70 2.94 -14.20 4.21
C ALA A 70 1.91 -14.31 5.36
N ALA A 71 1.66 -15.53 5.84
CA ALA A 71 0.66 -15.77 6.89
C ALA A 71 0.97 -15.06 8.21
N ASP A 72 2.25 -14.85 8.52
CA ASP A 72 2.71 -14.09 9.69
C ASP A 72 2.53 -12.58 9.53
N ARG A 73 2.14 -12.11 8.33
CA ARG A 73 1.97 -10.69 7.96
C ARG A 73 3.23 -9.85 8.15
N ARG A 74 4.38 -10.48 8.30
CA ARG A 74 5.71 -9.85 8.53
C ARG A 74 6.72 -10.19 7.44
N SER A 75 6.70 -11.42 6.95
CA SER A 75 7.53 -11.89 5.86
C SER A 75 6.82 -11.82 4.51
N LEU A 76 7.58 -12.03 3.43
CA LEU A 76 7.04 -12.02 2.07
C LEU A 76 6.70 -13.43 1.59
N ALA A 77 5.60 -13.54 0.87
CA ALA A 77 5.21 -14.71 0.10
C ALA A 77 5.48 -14.45 -1.40
N ASN A 78 5.96 -15.47 -2.12
CA ASN A 78 6.19 -15.36 -3.56
C ASN A 78 4.88 -15.19 -4.34
N ILE A 79 3.82 -15.83 -3.86
CA ILE A 79 2.49 -15.79 -4.47
C ILE A 79 1.51 -15.25 -3.44
N PRO A 80 0.65 -14.29 -3.81
CA PRO A 80 -0.43 -13.81 -2.95
C PRO A 80 -1.34 -14.92 -2.45
N GLU A 81 -1.87 -14.79 -1.25
CA GLU A 81 -2.90 -15.70 -0.72
C GLU A 81 -4.09 -15.74 -1.67
N HIS A 82 -4.49 -16.94 -2.05
CA HIS A 82 -5.61 -17.14 -2.96
C HIS A 82 -6.27 -18.51 -2.76
N ILE A 83 -7.48 -18.62 -3.25
CA ILE A 83 -8.19 -19.86 -3.43
C ILE A 83 -8.56 -20.06 -4.90
N ILE A 84 -8.66 -21.29 -5.31
CA ILE A 84 -9.16 -21.66 -6.64
C ILE A 84 -10.54 -22.26 -6.44
N LEU A 85 -11.55 -21.69 -7.09
CA LEU A 85 -12.91 -22.20 -7.03
C LEU A 85 -13.04 -23.40 -7.96
N PRO A 86 -13.56 -24.54 -7.48
CA PRO A 86 -13.77 -25.72 -8.31
C PRO A 86 -14.90 -25.47 -9.32
N ASN A 87 -14.79 -26.12 -10.50
CA ASN A 87 -15.77 -25.96 -11.58
C ASN A 87 -17.17 -26.42 -11.17
N GLU A 88 -17.26 -27.41 -10.29
CA GLU A 88 -18.53 -27.91 -9.74
C GLU A 88 -19.29 -26.83 -8.96
N LEU A 89 -18.54 -25.93 -8.30
CA LEU A 89 -19.14 -24.82 -7.57
C LEU A 89 -19.53 -23.65 -8.49
N THR A 90 -18.67 -23.36 -9.47
CA THR A 90 -18.85 -22.18 -10.33
C THR A 90 -19.76 -22.42 -11.53
N GLY A 91 -19.93 -23.68 -11.94
CA GLY A 91 -20.67 -24.06 -13.13
C GLY A 91 -20.02 -23.65 -14.46
N VAL A 92 -18.75 -23.23 -14.43
CA VAL A 92 -17.99 -22.82 -15.62
C VAL A 92 -16.67 -23.56 -15.71
N GLU A 93 -16.20 -23.80 -16.95
CA GLU A 93 -14.90 -24.47 -17.18
C GLU A 93 -13.70 -23.58 -16.91
N ALA A 94 -13.89 -22.28 -16.87
CA ALA A 94 -12.81 -21.32 -16.61
C ALA A 94 -12.27 -21.46 -15.17
N LYS A 95 -10.94 -21.41 -15.06
CA LYS A 95 -10.27 -21.36 -13.75
C LYS A 95 -10.52 -20.02 -13.09
N ILE A 96 -11.25 -20.01 -11.98
CA ILE A 96 -11.53 -18.82 -11.20
C ILE A 96 -10.61 -18.81 -9.98
N VAL A 97 -9.76 -17.79 -9.89
CA VAL A 97 -8.83 -17.57 -8.77
C VAL A 97 -9.31 -16.37 -7.99
N VAL A 98 -9.48 -16.53 -6.68
CA VAL A 98 -9.89 -15.46 -5.76
C VAL A 98 -8.73 -15.09 -4.87
N ALA A 99 -8.19 -13.89 -5.03
CA ALA A 99 -7.17 -13.35 -4.14
C ALA A 99 -7.77 -12.99 -2.77
N ILE A 100 -7.11 -13.41 -1.70
CA ILE A 100 -7.58 -13.20 -0.33
C ILE A 100 -6.84 -12.01 0.29
N GLY A 101 -7.58 -10.95 0.59
CA GLY A 101 -7.01 -9.69 1.07
C GLY A 101 -6.94 -9.54 2.60
N ASN A 102 -6.73 -10.62 3.36
CA ASN A 102 -6.73 -10.62 4.82
C ASN A 102 -5.35 -10.46 5.47
N ARG A 103 -4.28 -10.44 4.66
CA ARG A 103 -2.89 -10.33 5.15
C ARG A 103 -2.33 -8.91 5.07
N PHE A 104 -3.15 -7.93 4.75
CA PHE A 104 -2.77 -6.53 4.73
C PHE A 104 -2.60 -5.98 6.15
N PRO A 105 -1.72 -4.96 6.33
CA PRO A 105 -1.52 -4.34 7.64
C PRO A 105 -2.70 -3.46 8.06
N LEU A 106 -2.67 -3.01 9.29
CA LEU A 106 -3.59 -2.07 9.92
C LEU A 106 -4.98 -2.64 10.15
N ILE A 107 -5.77 -2.81 9.11
CA ILE A 107 -7.17 -3.26 9.20
C ILE A 107 -7.38 -4.71 8.74
N GLY A 108 -6.31 -5.43 8.37
CA GLY A 108 -6.42 -6.79 7.86
C GLY A 108 -7.25 -6.91 6.58
N ALA A 109 -7.27 -5.86 5.74
CA ALA A 109 -8.05 -5.83 4.51
C ALA A 109 -7.33 -5.07 3.40
N HIS A 110 -7.46 -5.55 2.15
CA HIS A 110 -6.85 -4.93 0.97
C HIS A 110 -7.32 -3.49 0.69
N LYS A 111 -8.40 -3.04 1.32
CA LYS A 111 -8.90 -1.67 1.21
C LYS A 111 -7.86 -0.61 1.58
N VAL A 112 -6.88 -0.95 2.43
CA VAL A 112 -5.78 -0.04 2.77
C VAL A 112 -4.92 0.29 1.54
N LEU A 113 -4.75 -0.63 0.60
CA LEU A 113 -4.05 -0.37 -0.66
C LEU A 113 -4.82 0.60 -1.56
N ALA A 114 -6.14 0.45 -1.65
CA ALA A 114 -6.98 1.38 -2.39
C ALA A 114 -6.92 2.79 -1.79
N ALA A 115 -7.01 2.89 -0.46
CA ALA A 115 -6.88 4.17 0.25
C ALA A 115 -5.51 4.81 0.00
N TYR A 116 -4.43 4.04 0.10
CA TYR A 116 -3.08 4.49 -0.19
C TYR A 116 -2.95 5.00 -1.64
N GLY A 117 -3.43 4.21 -2.61
CA GLY A 117 -3.41 4.55 -4.03
C GLY A 117 -4.22 5.81 -4.39
N CYS A 118 -5.24 6.15 -3.60
CA CYS A 118 -5.99 7.39 -3.77
C CYS A 118 -5.33 8.59 -3.09
N LEU A 119 -4.75 8.41 -1.90
CA LEU A 119 -4.23 9.51 -1.08
C LEU A 119 -2.83 9.97 -1.53
N VAL A 120 -1.92 9.02 -1.76
CA VAL A 120 -0.51 9.36 -2.01
C VAL A 120 -0.29 10.20 -3.27
N PRO A 121 -0.94 9.91 -4.41
CA PRO A 121 -0.82 10.79 -5.58
C PRO A 121 -1.29 12.22 -5.30
N ARG A 122 -2.34 12.39 -4.51
CA ARG A 122 -2.81 13.74 -4.12
C ARG A 122 -1.83 14.45 -3.22
N LEU A 123 -1.17 13.71 -2.34
CA LEU A 123 -0.14 14.24 -1.46
C LEU A 123 1.09 14.73 -2.25
N VAL A 124 1.63 13.88 -3.13
CA VAL A 124 2.86 14.19 -3.87
C VAL A 124 2.68 15.19 -5.00
N THR A 125 1.45 15.49 -5.38
CA THR A 125 1.11 16.52 -6.37
C THR A 125 0.65 17.84 -5.74
N GLY A 126 0.49 17.88 -4.42
CA GLY A 126 0.06 19.09 -3.70
C GLY A 126 -1.46 19.34 -3.73
N GLN A 127 -2.27 18.31 -3.99
CA GLN A 127 -3.74 18.39 -3.88
C GLN A 127 -4.23 18.21 -2.44
N PHE A 128 -3.40 17.62 -1.58
CA PHE A 128 -3.72 17.34 -0.19
C PHE A 128 -2.62 17.88 0.73
N ASP A 129 -3.02 18.69 1.70
CA ASP A 129 -2.13 19.25 2.72
C ASP A 129 -2.33 18.52 4.06
N PRO A 130 -1.40 17.65 4.47
CA PRO A 130 -1.54 16.85 5.70
C PRO A 130 -1.47 17.72 6.97
N THR A 131 -1.06 18.99 6.86
CA THR A 131 -1.02 19.90 8.01
C THR A 131 -2.35 20.58 8.27
N ARG A 132 -3.26 20.58 7.29
CA ARG A 132 -4.56 21.27 7.33
C ARG A 132 -5.75 20.33 7.24
N HIS A 133 -5.63 19.27 6.43
CA HIS A 133 -6.68 18.29 6.22
C HIS A 133 -6.50 17.14 7.21
N ARG A 134 -7.47 16.96 8.10
CA ARG A 134 -7.50 15.88 9.10
C ARG A 134 -8.76 15.04 8.93
#